data_9a475ae974a8ea01e4aa89a6838e4ee4
#
_entry.id   9a475ae974a8ea01e4aa89a6838e4ee4
#
_cell.length_a   1.000
_cell.length_b   1.000
_cell.length_c   1.000
_cell.angle_alpha   90.00
_cell.angle_beta   90.00
_cell.angle_gamma   90.00
#
_symmetry.space_group_name_H-M   'P 1'
#
loop_
_entity.id
_entity.type
_entity.pdbx_description
1 polymer ?
#
loop_
_entity_poly.entity_id
_entity_poly.type
_entity_poly.pdbx_seq_one_letter_code
_entity_poly.pdbx_strand_id
1 'polypeptide(L)'
;MLPVSAAQLLWINTVTTIALGLTLAFEPTEAGVMARPPQRPGATLLQGAVVRRMLLVGLLIALAAFAGFEAVLAEGRSAEAARTLAVNLIVALEVAYLFTVRGGQARPFSPTPLGGTPAVWGGIALVLLAQLAFTHAPPLQALFRTEPLAPADWALVAGAMLAFWLLLESEKALGARLAFARSARRSKLPPTPGGQRP
;
A
#
# COMPACT_ATOMS: atom_id res chain seq x y z
N MET A 1 25.51 5.43 2.17
CA MET A 1 24.67 6.15 3.16
C MET A 1 23.35 5.44 3.30
N LEU A 2 22.64 5.58 4.43
CA LEU A 2 21.29 4.99 4.56
C LEU A 2 20.25 5.95 3.97
N PRO A 3 19.26 5.44 3.21
CA PRO A 3 18.22 6.23 2.58
C PRO A 3 17.19 6.82 3.58
N VAL A 4 17.14 6.29 4.79
CA VAL A 4 16.26 6.76 5.87
C VAL A 4 17.02 6.73 7.19
N SER A 5 16.87 7.77 8.02
CA SER A 5 17.42 7.81 9.37
C SER A 5 16.48 7.11 10.38
N ALA A 6 17.00 6.76 11.57
CA ALA A 6 16.19 6.16 12.62
C ALA A 6 15.02 7.05 13.06
N ALA A 7 15.24 8.37 13.16
CA ALA A 7 14.19 9.33 13.51
C ALA A 7 13.11 9.41 12.42
N GLN A 8 13.50 9.40 11.14
CA GLN A 8 12.59 9.38 10.01
C GLN A 8 11.79 8.07 9.93
N LEU A 9 12.41 6.93 10.26
CA LEU A 9 11.71 5.65 10.34
C LEU A 9 10.64 5.67 11.45
N LEU A 10 10.97 6.25 12.60
CA LEU A 10 10.01 6.43 13.68
C LEU A 10 8.85 7.34 13.26
N TRP A 11 9.14 8.42 12.51
CA TRP A 11 8.12 9.30 11.95
C TRP A 11 7.16 8.54 11.02
N ILE A 12 7.70 7.81 10.04
CA ILE A 12 6.90 7.00 9.11
C ILE A 12 5.98 6.08 9.92
N ASN A 13 6.52 5.24 10.79
CA ASN A 13 5.73 4.30 11.59
C ASN A 13 4.64 4.99 12.40
N THR A 14 4.95 6.12 13.04
CA THR A 14 3.98 6.85 13.87
C THR A 14 2.85 7.42 13.01
N VAL A 15 3.19 8.12 11.93
CA VAL A 15 2.20 8.79 11.07
C VAL A 15 1.33 7.77 10.34
N THR A 16 1.95 6.75 9.72
CA THR A 16 1.19 5.79 8.92
C THR A 16 0.42 4.80 9.80
N THR A 17 1.01 4.27 10.87
CA THR A 17 0.31 3.33 11.75
C THR A 17 -0.88 3.98 12.45
N ILE A 18 -0.71 5.20 12.97
CA ILE A 18 -1.82 5.90 13.65
C ILE A 18 -2.87 6.34 12.63
N ALA A 19 -2.49 7.05 11.58
CA ALA A 19 -3.45 7.63 10.65
C ALA A 19 -4.10 6.58 9.75
N LEU A 20 -3.31 5.68 9.11
CA LEU A 20 -3.85 4.67 8.21
C LEU A 20 -4.46 3.49 8.97
N GLY A 21 -3.87 3.07 10.09
CA GLY A 21 -4.42 2.02 10.94
C GLY A 21 -5.77 2.43 11.55
N LEU A 22 -5.87 3.67 12.02
CA LEU A 22 -7.10 4.20 12.57
C LEU A 22 -8.21 4.30 11.51
N THR A 23 -7.87 4.67 10.26
CA THR A 23 -8.86 4.70 9.17
C THR A 23 -9.47 3.33 8.90
N LEU A 24 -8.67 2.26 8.93
CA LEU A 24 -9.15 0.89 8.74
C LEU A 24 -10.03 0.42 9.91
N ALA A 25 -9.78 0.90 11.15
CA ALA A 25 -10.61 0.57 12.31
C ALA A 25 -12.02 1.17 12.22
N PHE A 26 -12.21 2.28 11.50
CA PHE A 26 -13.51 2.91 11.28
C PHE A 26 -14.19 2.45 9.97
N GLU A 27 -13.63 1.48 9.27
CA GLU A 27 -14.24 0.93 8.06
C GLU A 27 -15.48 0.11 8.43
N PRO A 28 -16.63 0.31 7.77
CA PRO A 28 -17.82 -0.50 7.99
C PRO A 28 -17.56 -1.94 7.56
N THR A 29 -18.14 -2.88 8.28
CA THR A 29 -18.09 -4.31 7.96
C THR A 29 -18.59 -4.57 6.53
N GLU A 30 -17.89 -5.44 5.80
CA GLU A 30 -18.33 -5.87 4.46
C GLU A 30 -19.75 -6.45 4.49
N ALA A 31 -20.57 -6.10 3.52
CA ALA A 31 -21.90 -6.66 3.38
C ALA A 31 -21.83 -8.20 3.24
N GLY A 32 -22.60 -8.92 4.04
CA GLY A 32 -22.66 -10.38 3.96
C GLY A 32 -21.53 -11.14 4.69
N VAL A 33 -20.68 -10.49 5.47
CA VAL A 33 -19.64 -11.17 6.30
C VAL A 33 -20.30 -12.21 7.22
N MET A 34 -21.41 -11.88 7.83
CA MET A 34 -22.14 -12.80 8.74
C MET A 34 -22.82 -13.96 8.03
N ALA A 35 -23.00 -13.90 6.71
CA ALA A 35 -23.57 -14.99 5.91
C ALA A 35 -22.49 -15.98 5.41
N ARG A 36 -21.22 -15.70 5.63
CA ARG A 36 -20.11 -16.59 5.25
C ARG A 36 -19.95 -17.68 6.32
N PRO A 37 -19.65 -18.92 5.92
CA PRO A 37 -19.38 -19.98 6.90
C PRO A 37 -18.16 -19.61 7.77
N PRO A 38 -18.14 -20.01 9.05
CA PRO A 38 -17.01 -19.76 9.94
C PRO A 38 -15.71 -20.31 9.37
N GLN A 39 -14.60 -19.62 9.61
CA GLN A 39 -13.29 -20.13 9.24
C GLN A 39 -13.00 -21.40 10.05
N ARG A 40 -12.34 -22.37 9.42
CA ARG A 40 -11.94 -23.61 10.08
C ARG A 40 -11.04 -23.31 11.29
N PRO A 41 -11.25 -23.96 12.45
CA PRO A 41 -10.33 -23.85 13.58
C PRO A 41 -8.90 -24.20 13.13
N GLY A 42 -7.91 -23.36 13.46
CA GLY A 42 -6.51 -23.57 13.06
C GLY A 42 -6.13 -22.98 11.67
N ALA A 43 -7.03 -22.30 10.97
CA ALA A 43 -6.65 -21.57 9.76
C ALA A 43 -5.66 -20.45 10.12
N THR A 44 -4.44 -20.52 9.57
CA THR A 44 -3.43 -19.48 9.78
C THR A 44 -3.84 -18.19 9.08
N LEU A 45 -3.82 -17.08 9.80
CA LEU A 45 -4.10 -15.74 9.25
C LEU A 45 -3.11 -15.39 8.13
N LEU A 46 -1.87 -15.87 8.25
CA LEU A 46 -0.81 -15.67 7.27
C LEU A 46 -0.81 -16.82 6.24
N GLN A 47 -1.73 -16.79 5.32
CA GLN A 47 -1.71 -17.69 4.18
C GLN A 47 -0.57 -17.29 3.22
N GLY A 48 0.03 -18.26 2.53
CA GLY A 48 1.18 -18.01 1.63
C GLY A 48 0.91 -16.93 0.57
N ALA A 49 -0.33 -16.77 0.11
CA ALA A 49 -0.71 -15.70 -0.80
C ALA A 49 -0.61 -14.31 -0.17
N VAL A 50 -0.99 -14.18 1.11
CA VAL A 50 -0.90 -12.92 1.87
C VAL A 50 0.56 -12.56 2.10
N VAL A 51 1.37 -13.54 2.56
CA VAL A 51 2.82 -13.33 2.79
C VAL A 51 3.52 -12.91 1.50
N ARG A 52 3.24 -13.59 0.38
CA ARG A 52 3.82 -13.23 -0.92
C ARG A 52 3.48 -11.78 -1.30
N ARG A 53 2.23 -11.36 -1.10
CA ARG A 53 1.80 -9.99 -1.40
C ARG A 53 2.47 -8.97 -0.48
N MET A 54 2.59 -9.26 0.82
CA MET A 54 3.31 -8.40 1.77
C MET A 54 4.77 -8.21 1.36
N LEU A 55 5.46 -9.30 0.98
CA LEU A 55 6.84 -9.24 0.52
C LEU A 55 6.98 -8.46 -0.79
N LEU A 56 6.09 -8.67 -1.75
CA LEU A 56 6.08 -7.94 -3.02
C LEU A 56 5.89 -6.45 -2.81
N VAL A 57 4.89 -6.06 -2.03
CA VAL A 57 4.60 -4.66 -1.73
C VAL A 57 5.75 -4.01 -0.97
N GLY A 58 6.26 -4.66 0.09
CA GLY A 58 7.38 -4.15 0.86
C GLY A 58 8.65 -3.98 0.01
N LEU A 59 8.95 -4.94 -0.87
CA LEU A 59 10.08 -4.84 -1.80
C LEU A 59 9.91 -3.69 -2.79
N LEU A 60 8.72 -3.51 -3.36
CA LEU A 60 8.45 -2.42 -4.30
C LEU A 60 8.60 -1.05 -3.64
N ILE A 61 8.09 -0.89 -2.41
CA ILE A 61 8.26 0.35 -1.64
C ILE A 61 9.74 0.61 -1.36
N ALA A 62 10.48 -0.41 -0.90
CA ALA A 62 11.90 -0.28 -0.61
C ALA A 62 12.72 0.07 -1.87
N LEU A 63 12.43 -0.56 -3.00
CA LEU A 63 13.10 -0.26 -4.28
C LEU A 63 12.77 1.16 -4.75
N ALA A 64 11.54 1.61 -4.66
CA ALA A 64 11.15 2.97 -5.05
C ALA A 64 11.84 4.03 -4.17
N ALA A 65 11.87 3.82 -2.85
CA ALA A 65 12.55 4.71 -1.93
C ALA A 65 14.06 4.76 -2.18
N PHE A 66 14.69 3.61 -2.40
CA PHE A 66 16.12 3.53 -2.70
C PHE A 66 16.44 4.16 -4.05
N ALA A 67 15.66 3.88 -5.08
CA ALA A 67 15.85 4.48 -6.40
C ALA A 67 15.70 6.01 -6.38
N GLY A 68 14.69 6.52 -5.66
CA GLY A 68 14.51 7.97 -5.48
C GLY A 68 15.67 8.61 -4.72
N PHE A 69 16.16 7.94 -3.67
CA PHE A 69 17.32 8.39 -2.90
C PHE A 69 18.56 8.50 -3.78
N GLU A 70 18.90 7.44 -4.52
CA GLU A 70 20.07 7.42 -5.42
C GLU A 70 19.94 8.43 -6.56
N ALA A 71 18.74 8.62 -7.11
CA ALA A 71 18.52 9.59 -8.18
C ALA A 71 18.85 11.02 -7.73
N VAL A 72 18.38 11.43 -6.54
CA VAL A 72 18.68 12.75 -5.97
C VAL A 72 20.17 12.94 -5.70
N LEU A 73 20.85 11.90 -5.21
CA LEU A 73 22.31 11.94 -5.01
C LEU A 73 23.06 12.04 -6.33
N ALA A 74 22.61 11.36 -7.37
CA ALA A 74 23.20 11.42 -8.71
C ALA A 74 23.08 12.82 -9.35
N GLU A 75 22.04 13.59 -8.97
CA GLU A 75 21.90 15.01 -9.34
C GLU A 75 22.86 15.94 -8.56
N GLY A 76 23.66 15.42 -7.63
CA GLY A 76 24.56 16.19 -6.80
C GLY A 76 23.89 16.97 -5.66
N ARG A 77 22.64 16.65 -5.34
CA ARG A 77 21.88 17.26 -4.23
C ARG A 77 22.30 16.66 -2.88
N SER A 78 21.86 17.28 -1.81
CA SER A 78 22.20 16.86 -0.44
C SER A 78 21.63 15.49 -0.06
N ALA A 79 22.25 14.82 0.92
CA ALA A 79 21.74 13.60 1.48
C ALA A 79 20.42 13.82 2.25
N GLU A 80 20.21 15.01 2.79
CA GLU A 80 18.99 15.45 3.45
C GLU A 80 17.82 15.53 2.45
N ALA A 81 18.03 16.13 1.29
CA ALA A 81 17.04 16.16 0.20
C ALA A 81 16.70 14.75 -0.29
N ALA A 82 17.72 13.91 -0.49
CA ALA A 82 17.54 12.52 -0.91
C ALA A 82 16.72 11.70 0.08
N ARG A 83 16.99 11.83 1.39
CA ARG A 83 16.20 11.18 2.46
C ARG A 83 14.78 11.72 2.52
N THR A 84 14.60 13.02 2.36
CA THR A 84 13.27 13.64 2.37
C THR A 84 12.42 13.08 1.24
N LEU A 85 12.97 12.94 0.03
CA LEU A 85 12.27 12.32 -1.09
C LEU A 85 11.93 10.85 -0.80
N ALA A 86 12.88 10.06 -0.27
CA ALA A 86 12.66 8.66 0.05
C ALA A 86 11.53 8.46 1.06
N VAL A 87 11.48 9.26 2.13
CA VAL A 87 10.40 9.22 3.13
C VAL A 87 9.05 9.57 2.50
N ASN A 88 9.00 10.61 1.66
CA ASN A 88 7.76 11.00 0.97
C ASN A 88 7.29 9.91 -0.01
N LEU A 89 8.20 9.24 -0.71
CA LEU A 89 7.88 8.07 -1.55
C LEU A 89 7.28 6.94 -0.73
N ILE A 90 7.91 6.55 0.39
CA ILE A 90 7.40 5.47 1.26
C ILE A 90 5.95 5.78 1.65
N VAL A 91 5.70 6.95 2.24
CA VAL A 91 4.37 7.32 2.74
C VAL A 91 3.33 7.40 1.61
N ALA A 92 3.70 7.97 0.45
CA ALA A 92 2.80 8.03 -0.70
C ALA A 92 2.40 6.64 -1.21
N LEU A 93 3.35 5.69 -1.26
CA LEU A 93 3.10 4.31 -1.68
C LEU A 93 2.26 3.54 -0.64
N GLU A 94 2.44 3.81 0.66
CA GLU A 94 1.58 3.25 1.72
C GLU A 94 0.13 3.75 1.60
N VAL A 95 -0.07 5.04 1.30
CA VAL A 95 -1.40 5.60 1.00
C VAL A 95 -2.01 4.95 -0.24
N ALA A 96 -1.24 4.76 -1.32
CA ALA A 96 -1.70 4.04 -2.51
C ALA A 96 -2.09 2.59 -2.19
N TYR A 97 -1.30 1.91 -1.36
CA TYR A 97 -1.58 0.55 -0.90
C TYR A 97 -2.87 0.48 -0.07
N LEU A 98 -3.13 1.47 0.78
CA LEU A 98 -4.37 1.57 1.54
C LEU A 98 -5.60 1.47 0.63
N PHE A 99 -5.63 2.23 -0.47
CA PHE A 99 -6.74 2.17 -1.44
C PHE A 99 -6.87 0.78 -2.07
N THR A 100 -5.77 0.10 -2.34
CA THR A 100 -5.77 -1.24 -2.91
C THR A 100 -6.31 -2.28 -1.91
N VAL A 101 -5.96 -2.17 -0.63
CA VAL A 101 -6.43 -3.06 0.45
C VAL A 101 -7.91 -2.84 0.73
N ARG A 102 -8.35 -1.58 0.82
CA ARG A 102 -9.75 -1.23 1.03
C ARG A 102 -10.68 -1.74 -0.06
N GLY A 103 -10.19 -1.84 -1.29
CA GLY A 103 -10.93 -2.45 -2.39
C GLY A 103 -11.20 -3.95 -2.18
N GLY A 104 -10.55 -4.60 -1.23
CA GLY A 104 -10.76 -6.00 -0.85
C GLY A 104 -10.92 -6.93 -2.05
N GLN A 105 -12.08 -7.63 -2.09
CA GLN A 105 -12.48 -8.48 -3.21
C GLN A 105 -13.25 -7.73 -4.32
N ALA A 106 -13.31 -6.40 -4.26
CA ALA A 106 -13.94 -5.60 -5.32
C ALA A 106 -13.25 -5.87 -6.67
N ARG A 107 -14.00 -5.62 -7.76
CA ARG A 107 -13.45 -5.74 -9.11
C ARG A 107 -12.23 -4.83 -9.25
N PRO A 108 -11.18 -5.29 -9.96
CA PRO A 108 -10.04 -4.44 -10.31
C PRO A 108 -10.52 -3.12 -10.93
N PHE A 109 -9.84 -2.03 -10.63
CA PHE A 109 -10.17 -0.68 -11.10
C PHE A 109 -11.60 -0.18 -10.73
N SER A 110 -12.21 -0.79 -9.69
CA SER A 110 -13.50 -0.31 -9.18
C SER A 110 -13.33 1.03 -8.45
N PRO A 111 -14.28 1.98 -8.56
CA PRO A 111 -14.27 3.20 -7.76
C PRO A 111 -14.63 2.98 -6.29
N THR A 112 -15.04 1.76 -5.91
CA THR A 112 -15.46 1.43 -4.54
C THR A 112 -14.46 1.85 -3.46
N PRO A 113 -13.13 1.70 -3.64
CA PRO A 113 -12.15 2.17 -2.66
C PRO A 113 -12.14 3.68 -2.43
N LEU A 114 -12.61 4.46 -3.40
CA LEU A 114 -12.72 5.93 -3.31
C LEU A 114 -13.97 6.36 -2.51
N GLY A 115 -15.00 5.51 -2.42
CA GLY A 115 -16.18 5.68 -1.59
C GLY A 115 -15.82 5.37 -0.13
N GLY A 116 -15.22 6.32 0.59
CA GLY A 116 -14.79 6.12 1.97
C GLY A 116 -15.69 6.79 2.99
N THR A 117 -15.61 6.29 4.22
CA THR A 117 -16.16 7.00 5.37
C THR A 117 -15.41 8.33 5.58
N PRO A 118 -16.02 9.35 6.20
CA PRO A 118 -15.33 10.60 6.54
C PRO A 118 -14.02 10.37 7.33
N ALA A 119 -13.96 9.30 8.14
CA ALA A 119 -12.77 8.93 8.90
C ALA A 119 -11.57 8.58 8.00
N VAL A 120 -11.81 7.90 6.88
CA VAL A 120 -10.75 7.53 5.93
C VAL A 120 -10.16 8.78 5.28
N TRP A 121 -11.01 9.67 4.78
CA TRP A 121 -10.55 10.91 4.18
C TRP A 121 -9.87 11.83 5.21
N GLY A 122 -10.37 11.84 6.45
CA GLY A 122 -9.74 12.54 7.57
C GLY A 122 -8.34 12.00 7.88
N GLY A 123 -8.16 10.69 7.90
CA GLY A 123 -6.86 10.06 8.11
C GLY A 123 -5.88 10.31 6.96
N ILE A 124 -6.33 10.23 5.72
CA ILE A 124 -5.49 10.56 4.55
C ILE A 124 -5.09 12.04 4.59
N ALA A 125 -6.02 12.95 4.88
CA ALA A 125 -5.72 14.36 5.01
C ALA A 125 -4.71 14.62 6.14
N LEU A 126 -4.83 13.94 7.27
CA LEU A 126 -3.88 14.01 8.38
C LEU A 126 -2.48 13.56 7.94
N VAL A 127 -2.36 12.43 7.23
CA VAL A 127 -1.08 11.96 6.68
C VAL A 127 -0.46 12.99 5.75
N LEU A 128 -1.25 13.54 4.81
CA LEU A 128 -0.77 14.53 3.85
C LEU A 128 -0.32 15.82 4.55
N LEU A 129 -1.08 16.31 5.52
CA LEU A 129 -0.71 17.49 6.29
C LEU A 129 0.56 17.26 7.13
N ALA A 130 0.66 16.10 7.78
CA ALA A 130 1.85 15.71 8.52
C ALA A 130 3.08 15.64 7.61
N GLN A 131 2.92 15.10 6.39
CA GLN A 131 4.00 14.96 5.42
C GLN A 131 4.44 16.31 4.83
N LEU A 132 3.48 17.21 4.58
CA LEU A 132 3.79 18.58 4.20
C LEU A 132 4.54 19.31 5.32
N ALA A 133 4.11 19.15 6.57
CA ALA A 133 4.78 19.73 7.72
C ALA A 133 6.20 19.15 7.90
N PHE A 134 6.38 17.84 7.80
CA PHE A 134 7.67 17.14 7.82
C PHE A 134 8.65 17.70 6.79
N THR A 135 8.15 18.00 5.59
CA THR A 135 8.96 18.46 4.46
C THR A 135 9.24 19.97 4.50
N HIS A 136 8.30 20.79 4.98
CA HIS A 136 8.38 22.23 4.84
C HIS A 136 8.41 23.04 6.16
N ALA A 137 8.03 22.44 7.30
CA ALA A 137 8.02 23.16 8.57
C ALA A 137 9.44 23.24 9.17
N PRO A 138 10.00 24.43 9.42
CA PRO A 138 11.37 24.59 9.91
C PRO A 138 11.68 23.81 11.19
N PRO A 139 10.79 23.73 12.21
CA PRO A 139 11.10 22.95 13.42
C PRO A 139 11.20 21.45 13.15
N LEU A 140 10.39 20.91 12.22
CA LEU A 140 10.46 19.51 11.84
C LEU A 140 11.66 19.20 10.94
N GLN A 141 11.99 20.15 10.05
CA GLN A 141 13.22 20.05 9.25
C GLN A 141 14.48 19.98 10.14
N ALA A 142 14.56 20.83 11.15
CA ALA A 142 15.67 20.80 12.11
C ALA A 142 15.74 19.48 12.90
N LEU A 143 14.57 18.95 13.31
CA LEU A 143 14.48 17.72 14.10
C LEU A 143 14.82 16.47 13.26
N PHE A 144 14.26 16.36 12.05
CA PHE A 144 14.39 15.18 11.21
C PHE A 144 15.50 15.30 10.15
N ARG A 145 16.17 16.43 10.07
CA ARG A 145 17.17 16.76 9.04
C ARG A 145 16.59 16.54 7.64
N THR A 146 15.53 17.27 7.34
CA THR A 146 14.86 17.26 6.04
C THR A 146 15.09 18.56 5.31
N GLU A 147 14.95 18.51 3.99
CA GLU A 147 14.99 19.68 3.11
C GLU A 147 13.71 19.81 2.31
N PRO A 148 13.30 21.04 1.95
CA PRO A 148 12.14 21.25 1.10
C PRO A 148 12.28 20.56 -0.24
N LEU A 149 11.23 19.90 -0.69
CA LEU A 149 11.17 19.25 -2.01
C LEU A 149 10.75 20.27 -3.07
N ALA A 150 11.38 20.19 -4.23
CA ALA A 150 10.99 20.96 -5.41
C ALA A 150 9.65 20.46 -6.00
N PRO A 151 8.94 21.27 -6.79
CA PRO A 151 7.72 20.81 -7.48
C PRO A 151 7.93 19.58 -8.36
N ALA A 152 9.11 19.42 -8.96
CA ALA A 152 9.46 18.24 -9.73
C ALA A 152 9.53 16.96 -8.87
N ASP A 153 10.04 17.07 -7.65
CA ASP A 153 10.09 15.95 -6.68
C ASP A 153 8.66 15.51 -6.31
N TRP A 154 7.77 16.47 -6.08
CA TRP A 154 6.35 16.17 -5.81
C TRP A 154 5.64 15.53 -7.00
N ALA A 155 5.96 15.94 -8.23
CA ALA A 155 5.46 15.29 -9.43
C ALA A 155 5.97 13.84 -9.55
N LEU A 156 7.22 13.59 -9.18
CA LEU A 156 7.80 12.25 -9.12
C LEU A 156 7.10 11.39 -8.07
N VAL A 157 6.86 11.91 -6.86
CA VAL A 157 6.11 11.21 -5.80
C VAL A 157 4.70 10.85 -6.27
N ALA A 158 3.98 11.80 -6.87
CA ALA A 158 2.63 11.56 -7.39
C ALA A 158 2.63 10.53 -8.55
N GLY A 159 3.60 10.62 -9.45
CA GLY A 159 3.79 9.66 -10.54
C GLY A 159 4.10 8.25 -10.05
N ALA A 160 4.99 8.13 -9.07
CA ALA A 160 5.32 6.85 -8.44
C ALA A 160 4.10 6.23 -7.71
N MET A 161 3.35 7.06 -6.98
CA MET A 161 2.10 6.65 -6.33
C MET A 161 1.08 6.10 -7.34
N LEU A 162 0.87 6.78 -8.45
CA LEU A 162 -0.04 6.34 -9.50
C LEU A 162 0.45 5.07 -10.18
N ALA A 163 1.73 4.99 -10.55
CA ALA A 163 2.32 3.81 -11.17
C ALA A 163 2.22 2.58 -10.26
N PHE A 164 2.50 2.75 -8.98
CA PHE A 164 2.39 1.69 -7.97
C PHE A 164 0.94 1.20 -7.82
N TRP A 165 -0.03 2.12 -7.74
CA TRP A 165 -1.44 1.76 -7.67
C TRP A 165 -1.89 0.99 -8.92
N LEU A 166 -1.53 1.46 -10.12
CA LEU A 166 -1.82 0.78 -11.38
C LEU A 166 -1.21 -0.63 -11.44
N LEU A 167 0.03 -0.79 -10.95
CA LEU A 167 0.70 -2.09 -10.89
C LEU A 167 -0.06 -3.07 -10.00
N LEU A 168 -0.47 -2.66 -8.81
CA LEU A 168 -1.21 -3.52 -7.87
C LEU A 168 -2.62 -3.86 -8.37
N GLU A 169 -3.31 -2.92 -9.00
CA GLU A 169 -4.62 -3.18 -9.61
C GLU A 169 -4.50 -4.12 -10.83
N SER A 170 -3.41 -4.01 -11.59
CA SER A 170 -3.12 -4.92 -12.71
C SER A 170 -2.82 -6.35 -12.21
N GLU A 171 -2.09 -6.49 -11.10
CA GLU A 171 -1.85 -7.79 -10.44
C GLU A 171 -3.16 -8.44 -9.99
N LYS A 172 -4.06 -7.67 -9.38
CA LYS A 172 -5.42 -8.12 -9.03
C LYS A 172 -6.20 -8.61 -10.26
N ALA A 173 -6.17 -7.83 -11.35
CA ALA A 173 -6.88 -8.16 -12.59
C ALA A 173 -6.38 -9.47 -13.19
N LEU A 174 -5.06 -9.68 -13.21
CA LEU A 174 -4.44 -10.90 -13.70
C LEU A 174 -4.81 -12.10 -12.82
N GLY A 175 -4.76 -11.93 -11.50
CA GLY A 175 -5.16 -12.96 -10.54
C GLY A 175 -6.61 -13.41 -10.71
N ALA A 176 -7.53 -12.46 -10.88
CA ALA A 176 -8.94 -12.74 -11.13
C ALA A 176 -9.17 -13.50 -12.45
N ARG A 177 -8.49 -13.11 -13.54
CA ARG A 177 -8.56 -13.81 -14.83
C ARG A 177 -8.05 -15.24 -14.74
N LEU A 178 -6.93 -15.47 -14.06
CA LEU A 178 -6.35 -16.79 -13.88
C LEU A 178 -7.23 -17.69 -13.01
N ALA A 179 -7.86 -17.16 -11.96
CA ALA A 179 -8.81 -17.89 -11.13
C ALA A 179 -10.05 -18.31 -11.94
N PHE A 180 -10.61 -17.42 -12.75
CA PHE A 180 -11.73 -17.72 -13.63
C PHE A 180 -11.39 -18.80 -14.66
N ALA A 181 -10.23 -18.71 -15.31
CA ALA A 181 -9.77 -19.71 -16.28
C ALA A 181 -9.59 -21.11 -15.64
N ARG A 182 -9.12 -21.16 -14.37
CA ARG A 182 -8.98 -22.43 -13.62
C ARG A 182 -10.35 -23.04 -13.27
N SER A 183 -11.31 -22.22 -12.86
CA SER A 183 -12.67 -22.71 -12.54
C SER A 183 -13.38 -23.24 -13.79
N ALA A 184 -13.26 -22.53 -14.92
CA ALA A 184 -13.81 -22.97 -16.20
C ALA A 184 -13.21 -24.27 -16.71
N ARG A 185 -11.92 -24.52 -16.46
CA ARG A 185 -11.28 -25.81 -16.77
C ARG A 185 -11.78 -26.94 -15.86
N ARG A 186 -12.01 -26.67 -14.57
CA ARG A 186 -12.55 -27.66 -13.63
C ARG A 186 -13.97 -28.10 -13.96
N SER A 187 -14.82 -27.19 -14.43
CA SER A 187 -16.19 -27.51 -14.80
C SER A 187 -16.29 -28.36 -16.09
N LYS A 188 -15.24 -28.38 -16.91
CA LYS A 188 -15.18 -29.19 -18.14
C LYS A 188 -14.60 -30.60 -17.94
N LEU A 189 -14.07 -30.92 -16.76
CA LEU A 189 -13.64 -32.30 -16.47
C LEU A 189 -14.87 -33.16 -16.15
N PRO A 190 -15.01 -34.33 -16.78
CA PRO A 190 -16.09 -35.24 -16.49
C PRO A 190 -16.01 -35.69 -15.01
N PRO A 191 -17.16 -35.93 -14.36
CA PRO A 191 -17.18 -36.42 -13.00
C PRO A 191 -16.37 -37.71 -12.92
N THR A 192 -15.45 -37.80 -11.97
CA THR A 192 -14.65 -39.01 -11.70
C THR A 192 -15.61 -40.18 -11.48
N PRO A 193 -15.58 -41.23 -12.30
CA PRO A 193 -16.38 -42.42 -12.06
C PRO A 193 -15.81 -43.15 -10.83
N GLY A 194 -16.54 -43.18 -9.74
CA GLY A 194 -16.15 -43.99 -8.58
C GLY A 194 -16.09 -43.23 -7.25
N GLY A 195 -17.19 -42.60 -6.84
CA GLY A 195 -17.42 -42.15 -5.48
C GLY A 195 -18.70 -42.72 -4.89
N GLN A 196 -18.79 -44.06 -4.89
CA GLN A 196 -19.73 -44.72 -3.95
C GLN A 196 -19.14 -44.47 -2.55
N ARG A 197 -19.81 -43.62 -1.77
CA ARG A 197 -19.55 -43.53 -0.33
C ARG A 197 -20.20 -44.74 0.34
N PRO A 198 -19.47 -45.44 1.23
CA PRO A 198 -20.09 -46.38 2.14
C PRO A 198 -20.94 -45.65 3.16
#